data_95cb3fa1285aa5cc5f233b7e05790b93
#
_entry.id   95cb3fa1285aa5cc5f233b7e05790b93
#
_cell.length_a   1.000
_cell.length_b   1.000
_cell.length_c   1.000
_cell.angle_alpha   90.00
_cell.angle_beta   90.00
_cell.angle_gamma   90.00
#
_symmetry.space_group_name_H-M   'P 1'
#
loop_
_entity.id
_entity.type
_entity.pdbx_description
1 polymer ?
#
loop_
_entity_poly.entity_id
_entity_poly.type
_entity_poly.pdbx_seq_one_letter_code
_entity_poly.pdbx_strand_id
1 'polypeptide(L)'
;IEYVKYLLESDIVMRSIRKDMKALSGCSTYMIGGTARAFGKFHRAIKGISGGKRIYGVDSDALKQVMDIYREDEGYCVYLTNKLFPERMCTFLPGIIVFRAVTEFLGSRELRVIRDGIREGVLQHDHI
;
A
#
# COMPACT_ATOMS: atom_id res chain seq x y z
N ILE A 1 7.07 -12.65 -3.41
CA ILE A 1 7.00 -12.23 -1.99
C ILE A 1 8.23 -12.72 -1.22
N GLU A 2 8.58 -13.99 -1.33
CA GLU A 2 9.72 -14.56 -0.60
C GLU A 2 11.03 -13.85 -0.92
N TYR A 3 11.25 -13.49 -2.18
CA TYR A 3 12.45 -12.76 -2.59
C TYR A 3 12.51 -11.37 -1.95
N VAL A 4 11.39 -10.65 -1.94
CA VAL A 4 11.32 -9.31 -1.31
C VAL A 4 11.57 -9.42 0.19
N LYS A 5 10.97 -10.41 0.85
CA LYS A 5 11.22 -10.68 2.28
C LYS A 5 12.69 -10.98 2.53
N TYR A 6 13.31 -11.81 1.69
CA TYR A 6 14.72 -12.12 1.79
C TYR A 6 15.59 -10.86 1.70
N LEU A 7 15.32 -9.99 0.74
CA LEU A 7 16.06 -8.73 0.60
C LEU A 7 15.92 -7.83 1.84
N LEU A 8 14.71 -7.70 2.38
CA LEU A 8 14.47 -6.90 3.58
C LEU A 8 15.18 -7.47 4.80
N GLU A 9 15.17 -8.79 4.96
CA GLU A 9 15.77 -9.45 6.10
C GLU A 9 17.29 -9.50 6.04
N SER A 10 17.88 -9.57 4.84
CA SER A 10 19.32 -9.64 4.64
C SER A 10 20.03 -8.30 4.69
N ASP A 11 19.30 -7.19 4.51
CA ASP A 11 19.88 -5.85 4.53
C ASP A 11 20.18 -5.40 5.96
N ILE A 12 21.42 -4.96 6.19
CA ILE A 12 21.87 -4.55 7.54
C ILE A 12 21.09 -3.32 8.03
N VAL A 13 20.80 -2.35 7.13
CA VAL A 13 20.05 -1.16 7.48
C VAL A 13 18.62 -1.52 7.84
N MET A 14 18.00 -2.42 7.07
CA MET A 14 16.63 -2.89 7.34
C MET A 14 16.54 -3.68 8.64
N ARG A 15 17.55 -4.49 8.96
CA ARG A 15 17.61 -5.17 10.25
C ARG A 15 17.68 -4.20 11.41
N SER A 16 18.46 -3.15 11.27
CA SER A 16 18.59 -2.08 12.28
C SER A 16 17.25 -1.38 12.48
N ILE A 17 16.59 -0.99 11.40
CA ILE A 17 15.26 -0.37 11.43
C ILE A 17 14.25 -1.30 12.10
N ARG A 18 14.23 -2.57 11.75
CA ARG A 18 13.30 -3.54 12.33
C ARG A 18 13.48 -3.68 13.83
N LYS A 19 14.74 -3.65 14.31
CA LYS A 19 15.06 -3.74 15.74
C LYS A 19 14.49 -2.54 16.49
N ASP A 20 14.60 -1.33 15.91
CA ASP A 20 14.03 -0.11 16.49
C ASP A 20 12.51 -0.10 16.37
N MET A 21 11.96 -0.64 15.29
CA MET A 21 10.53 -0.69 15.02
C MET A 21 9.77 -1.69 15.89
N LYS A 22 10.44 -2.65 16.52
CA LYS A 22 9.79 -3.55 17.48
C LYS A 22 9.14 -2.79 18.63
N ALA A 23 9.73 -1.67 19.03
CA ALA A 23 9.15 -0.78 20.04
C ALA A 23 7.88 -0.06 19.55
N LEU A 24 7.67 -0.03 18.24
CA LEU A 24 6.53 0.62 17.59
C LEU A 24 5.51 -0.37 17.06
N SER A 25 5.58 -1.64 17.50
CA SER A 25 4.62 -2.67 17.09
C SER A 25 3.20 -2.26 17.41
N GLY A 26 2.28 -2.40 16.46
CA GLY A 26 0.91 -1.94 16.57
C GLY A 26 0.66 -0.51 16.09
N CYS A 27 1.70 0.23 15.71
CA CYS A 27 1.53 1.54 15.09
C CYS A 27 0.96 1.43 13.68
N SER A 28 0.23 2.47 13.26
CA SER A 28 -0.31 2.55 11.90
C SER A 28 0.80 2.88 10.91
N THR A 29 0.71 2.30 9.71
CA THR A 29 1.60 2.63 8.60
C THR A 29 0.87 3.56 7.63
N TYR A 30 1.47 4.70 7.32
CA TYR A 30 0.95 5.65 6.35
C TYR A 30 1.57 5.38 4.99
N MET A 31 0.74 5.16 3.98
CA MET A 31 1.16 4.87 2.60
C MET A 31 0.91 6.10 1.74
N ILE A 32 1.94 6.54 1.03
CA ILE A 32 1.92 7.74 0.20
C ILE A 32 2.39 7.37 -1.21
N GLY A 33 1.88 8.07 -2.20
CA GLY A 33 2.33 7.95 -3.58
C GLY A 33 1.29 7.31 -4.50
N GLY A 34 1.69 7.15 -5.76
CA GLY A 34 0.77 6.70 -6.80
C GLY A 34 0.24 5.30 -6.61
N THR A 35 1.08 4.36 -6.20
CA THR A 35 0.65 2.97 -5.92
C THR A 35 -0.27 2.91 -4.71
N ALA A 36 0.01 3.69 -3.67
CA ALA A 36 -0.85 3.78 -2.49
C ALA A 36 -2.24 4.32 -2.87
N ARG A 37 -2.29 5.38 -3.67
CA ARG A 37 -3.56 5.95 -4.15
C ARG A 37 -4.32 4.96 -5.01
N ALA A 38 -3.63 4.25 -5.89
CA ALA A 38 -4.24 3.20 -6.72
C ALA A 38 -4.83 2.09 -5.86
N PHE A 39 -4.10 1.64 -4.84
CA PHE A 39 -4.58 0.66 -3.87
C PHE A 39 -5.86 1.16 -3.18
N GLY A 40 -5.88 2.40 -2.72
CA GLY A 40 -7.06 2.97 -2.08
C GLY A 40 -8.27 2.98 -3.00
N LYS A 41 -8.10 3.37 -4.27
CA LYS A 41 -9.18 3.34 -5.28
C LYS A 41 -9.68 1.92 -5.53
N PHE A 42 -8.75 0.98 -5.71
CA PHE A 42 -9.09 -0.41 -5.98
C PHE A 42 -9.86 -1.03 -4.80
N HIS A 43 -9.35 -0.84 -3.60
CA HIS A 43 -9.97 -1.40 -2.39
C HIS A 43 -11.38 -0.83 -2.16
N ARG A 44 -11.55 0.49 -2.33
CA ARG A 44 -12.89 1.10 -2.24
C ARG A 44 -13.83 0.54 -3.28
N ALA A 45 -13.36 0.33 -4.52
CA ALA A 45 -14.18 -0.22 -5.58
C ALA A 45 -14.68 -1.65 -5.27
N ILE A 46 -13.80 -2.52 -4.79
CA ILE A 46 -14.19 -3.90 -4.44
C ILE A 46 -15.08 -3.96 -3.21
N LYS A 47 -15.04 -2.97 -2.32
CA LYS A 47 -15.89 -2.88 -1.13
C LYS A 47 -17.19 -2.08 -1.38
N GLY A 48 -17.36 -1.51 -2.57
CA GLY A 48 -18.53 -0.69 -2.87
C GLY A 48 -18.60 0.62 -2.11
N ILE A 49 -17.47 1.16 -1.67
CA ILE A 49 -17.39 2.41 -0.93
C ILE A 49 -17.22 3.56 -1.91
N SER A 50 -18.15 4.51 -1.89
CA SER A 50 -18.07 5.72 -2.70
C SER A 50 -17.52 6.89 -1.88
N GLY A 51 -16.95 7.87 -2.57
CA GLY A 51 -16.39 9.07 -1.95
C GLY A 51 -14.93 8.91 -1.55
N GLY A 52 -14.22 10.03 -1.48
CA GLY A 52 -12.81 10.07 -1.17
C GLY A 52 -12.53 10.82 0.10
N LYS A 53 -12.26 10.13 1.20
CA LYS A 53 -11.64 10.76 2.36
C LYS A 53 -10.16 10.99 2.03
N ARG A 54 -9.60 12.05 2.60
CA ARG A 54 -8.18 12.39 2.44
C ARG A 54 -7.28 11.27 2.98
N ILE A 55 -7.73 10.63 4.06
CA ILE A 55 -7.04 9.48 4.65
C ILE A 55 -8.02 8.31 4.63
N TYR A 56 -7.59 7.19 4.05
CA TYR A 56 -8.36 5.96 3.96
C TYR A 56 -7.68 4.89 4.80
N GLY A 57 -8.30 4.53 5.93
CA GLY A 57 -7.78 3.51 6.84
C GLY A 57 -8.31 2.13 6.50
N VAL A 58 -7.42 1.15 6.47
CA VAL A 58 -7.76 -0.26 6.26
C VAL A 58 -6.92 -1.15 7.18
N ASP A 59 -7.39 -2.36 7.39
CA ASP A 59 -6.60 -3.40 8.05
C ASP A 59 -5.45 -3.84 7.15
N SER A 60 -4.35 -4.31 7.75
CA SER A 60 -3.19 -4.80 6.99
C SER A 60 -3.52 -5.98 6.07
N ASP A 61 -4.56 -6.76 6.40
CA ASP A 61 -5.03 -7.87 5.56
C ASP A 61 -5.65 -7.41 4.24
N ALA A 62 -5.95 -6.13 4.08
CA ALA A 62 -6.51 -5.59 2.84
C ALA A 62 -5.57 -5.81 1.63
N LEU A 63 -4.27 -5.74 1.84
CA LEU A 63 -3.29 -6.04 0.77
C LEU A 63 -3.35 -7.51 0.35
N LYS A 64 -3.47 -8.42 1.31
CA LYS A 64 -3.64 -9.84 1.03
C LYS A 64 -4.95 -10.11 0.28
N GLN A 65 -6.02 -9.44 0.69
CA GLN A 65 -7.33 -9.57 0.02
C GLN A 65 -7.25 -9.19 -1.45
N VAL A 66 -6.55 -8.11 -1.78
CA VAL A 66 -6.34 -7.70 -3.18
C VAL A 66 -5.57 -8.78 -3.94
N MET A 67 -4.52 -9.34 -3.37
CA MET A 67 -3.75 -10.42 -4.01
C MET A 67 -4.60 -11.67 -4.22
N ASP A 68 -5.42 -12.03 -3.25
CA ASP A 68 -6.29 -13.21 -3.34
C ASP A 68 -7.34 -13.04 -4.45
N ILE A 69 -7.91 -11.84 -4.60
CA ILE A 69 -8.85 -11.55 -5.70
C ILE A 69 -8.16 -11.66 -7.06
N TYR A 70 -6.90 -11.22 -7.19
CA TYR A 70 -6.15 -11.42 -8.41
C TYR A 70 -5.96 -12.89 -8.77
N ARG A 71 -5.79 -13.76 -7.78
CA ARG A 71 -5.69 -15.21 -8.01
C ARG A 71 -7.02 -15.83 -8.41
N GLU A 72 -8.11 -15.36 -7.80
CA GLU A 72 -9.45 -15.93 -8.01
C GLU A 72 -10.09 -15.42 -9.30
N ASP A 73 -9.91 -14.15 -9.62
CA ASP A 73 -10.53 -13.51 -10.79
C ASP A 73 -9.61 -12.44 -11.37
N GLU A 74 -8.58 -12.87 -12.07
CA GLU A 74 -7.62 -11.99 -12.73
C GLU A 74 -8.29 -11.08 -13.76
N GLY A 75 -9.26 -11.61 -14.52
CA GLY A 75 -9.97 -10.84 -15.53
C GLY A 75 -10.71 -9.64 -14.96
N TYR A 76 -11.38 -9.82 -13.84
CA TYR A 76 -12.05 -8.73 -13.14
C TYR A 76 -11.06 -7.69 -12.64
N CYS A 77 -9.95 -8.14 -12.08
CA CYS A 77 -8.91 -7.25 -11.57
C CYS A 77 -8.26 -6.43 -12.68
N VAL A 78 -7.97 -7.04 -13.81
CA VAL A 78 -7.44 -6.34 -15.00
C VAL A 78 -8.45 -5.31 -15.51
N TYR A 79 -9.72 -5.68 -15.60
CA TYR A 79 -10.79 -4.75 -15.98
C TYR A 79 -10.84 -3.55 -15.04
N LEU A 80 -10.82 -3.81 -13.74
CA LEU A 80 -10.93 -2.76 -12.72
C LEU A 80 -9.69 -1.84 -12.72
N THR A 81 -8.51 -2.42 -12.85
CA THR A 81 -7.25 -1.68 -12.94
C THR A 81 -7.26 -0.75 -14.17
N ASN A 82 -7.68 -1.28 -15.32
CA ASN A 82 -7.76 -0.50 -16.55
C ASN A 82 -8.79 0.64 -16.45
N LYS A 83 -9.88 0.41 -15.74
CA LYS A 83 -10.92 1.42 -15.53
C LYS A 83 -10.47 2.53 -14.58
N LEU A 84 -9.81 2.19 -13.49
CA LEU A 84 -9.50 3.13 -12.41
C LEU A 84 -8.17 3.85 -12.59
N PHE A 85 -7.14 3.15 -13.06
CA PHE A 85 -5.79 3.70 -13.21
C PHE A 85 -5.01 2.94 -14.31
N PRO A 86 -5.37 3.18 -15.59
CA PRO A 86 -4.76 2.44 -16.71
C PRO A 86 -3.26 2.61 -16.82
N GLU A 87 -2.71 3.72 -16.36
CA GLU A 87 -1.28 4.00 -16.33
C GLU A 87 -0.50 3.07 -15.42
N ARG A 88 -1.17 2.32 -14.56
CA ARG A 88 -0.54 1.41 -13.60
C ARG A 88 -0.83 -0.06 -13.84
N MET A 89 -1.30 -0.41 -15.04
CA MET A 89 -1.63 -1.79 -15.39
C MET A 89 -0.49 -2.79 -15.10
N CYS A 90 0.76 -2.41 -15.41
CA CYS A 90 1.91 -3.29 -15.24
C CYS A 90 2.57 -3.16 -13.87
N THR A 91 2.31 -2.10 -13.12
CA THR A 91 3.02 -1.81 -11.87
C THR A 91 2.17 -1.98 -10.62
N PHE A 92 0.85 -2.09 -10.77
CA PHE A 92 -0.05 -2.15 -9.62
C PHE A 92 0.17 -3.41 -8.78
N LEU A 93 0.05 -4.59 -9.37
CA LEU A 93 0.21 -5.84 -8.62
C LEU A 93 1.62 -6.01 -8.04
N PRO A 94 2.72 -5.75 -8.77
CA PRO A 94 4.04 -5.72 -8.16
C PRO A 94 4.15 -4.76 -6.99
N GLY A 95 3.55 -3.57 -7.09
CA GLY A 95 3.53 -2.60 -6.01
C GLY A 95 2.79 -3.10 -4.77
N ILE A 96 1.67 -3.78 -4.95
CA ILE A 96 0.92 -4.40 -3.84
C ILE A 96 1.76 -5.48 -3.15
N ILE A 97 2.48 -6.29 -3.92
CA ILE A 97 3.36 -7.33 -3.39
C ILE A 97 4.46 -6.71 -2.52
N VAL A 98 5.08 -5.63 -2.99
CA VAL A 98 6.11 -4.92 -2.23
C VAL A 98 5.52 -4.31 -0.95
N PHE A 99 4.39 -3.63 -1.04
CA PHE A 99 3.73 -3.06 0.14
C PHE A 99 3.41 -4.11 1.19
N ARG A 100 2.89 -5.26 0.75
CA ARG A 100 2.60 -6.36 1.68
C ARG A 100 3.85 -6.87 2.38
N ALA A 101 4.92 -7.08 1.63
CA ALA A 101 6.18 -7.54 2.21
C ALA A 101 6.74 -6.55 3.23
N VAL A 102 6.71 -5.25 2.90
CA VAL A 102 7.17 -4.19 3.79
C VAL A 102 6.31 -4.10 5.05
N THR A 103 4.99 -4.12 4.92
CA THR A 103 4.08 -4.03 6.07
C THR A 103 4.18 -5.24 6.99
N GLU A 104 4.38 -6.44 6.45
CA GLU A 104 4.66 -7.63 7.25
C GLU A 104 5.99 -7.52 7.99
N PHE A 105 7.01 -7.02 7.30
CA PHE A 105 8.34 -6.79 7.89
C PHE A 105 8.25 -5.80 9.07
N LEU A 106 7.46 -4.74 8.94
CA LEU A 106 7.27 -3.72 9.98
C LEU A 106 6.30 -4.17 11.09
N GLY A 107 5.58 -5.27 10.90
CA GLY A 107 4.58 -5.73 11.86
C GLY A 107 3.37 -4.82 11.97
N SER A 108 3.05 -4.12 10.90
CA SER A 108 1.96 -3.15 10.87
C SER A 108 0.59 -3.83 10.82
N ARG A 109 -0.35 -3.36 11.63
CA ARG A 109 -1.72 -3.91 11.67
C ARG A 109 -2.74 -3.03 10.96
N GLU A 110 -2.49 -1.73 10.91
CA GLU A 110 -3.37 -0.76 10.28
C GLU A 110 -2.60 0.02 9.22
N LEU A 111 -3.22 0.16 8.05
CA LEU A 111 -2.67 0.92 6.93
C LEU A 111 -3.56 2.13 6.70
N ARG A 112 -2.94 3.29 6.51
CA ARG A 112 -3.63 4.53 6.16
C ARG A 112 -3.10 5.04 4.84
N VAL A 113 -3.96 5.06 3.84
CA VAL A 113 -3.63 5.59 2.52
C VAL A 113 -3.88 7.09 2.53
N ILE A 114 -2.85 7.86 2.25
CA ILE A 114 -2.94 9.32 2.17
C ILE A 114 -3.14 9.70 0.70
N ARG A 115 -4.18 10.46 0.43
CA ARG A 115 -4.50 10.95 -0.90
C ARG A 115 -3.46 11.94 -1.43
N ASP A 116 -2.94 12.80 -0.55
CA ASP A 116 -1.94 13.79 -0.92
C ASP A 116 -0.55 13.14 -1.02
N GLY A 117 0.26 13.63 -1.94
CA GLY A 117 1.63 13.15 -2.13
C GLY A 117 2.65 14.15 -1.58
N ILE A 118 3.93 13.84 -1.82
CA ILE A 118 5.06 14.68 -1.40
C ILE A 118 4.94 16.08 -2.03
N ARG A 119 4.50 16.17 -3.28
CA ARG A 119 4.34 17.45 -4.00
C ARG A 119 3.40 18.38 -3.26
N GLU A 120 2.25 17.88 -2.82
CA GLU A 120 1.25 18.66 -2.08
C GLU A 120 1.80 19.10 -0.73
N GLY A 121 2.57 18.23 -0.06
CA GLY A 121 3.21 18.57 1.21
C GLY A 121 4.22 19.71 1.06
N VAL A 122 5.03 19.69 0.01
CA VAL A 122 5.99 20.78 -0.29
C VAL A 122 5.25 22.09 -0.55
N LEU A 123 4.17 22.07 -1.34
CA LEU A 123 3.38 23.26 -1.63
C LEU A 123 2.76 23.86 -0.36
N GLN A 124 2.27 23.01 0.54
CA GLN A 124 1.72 23.47 1.82
C GLN A 124 2.79 24.08 2.70
N HIS A 125 3.98 23.49 2.73
CA HIS A 125 5.11 24.01 3.51
C HIS A 125 5.54 25.41 3.03
N ASP A 126 5.58 25.64 1.74
CA ASP A 126 5.94 26.92 1.14
C ASP A 126 4.92 28.02 1.43
N HIS A 127 3.70 27.68 1.84
CA HIS A 127 2.63 28.61 2.20
C HIS A 127 2.55 28.91 3.70
N ILE A 128 3.38 28.26 4.49
CA ILE A 128 3.49 28.50 5.92
C ILE A 128 4.59 29.53 6.18
#